data_1b0ef54db0da734bfaf4eee7f8ca41bc
#
_entry.id   1b0ef54db0da734bfaf4eee7f8ca41bc
#
_cell.length_a   1.000
_cell.length_b   1.000
_cell.length_c   1.000
_cell.angle_alpha   90.00
_cell.angle_beta   90.00
_cell.angle_gamma   90.00
#
_symmetry.space_group_name_H-M   'P 1'
#
loop_
_entity.id
_entity.type
_entity.pdbx_description
1 polymer ?
#
loop_
_entity_poly.entity_id
_entity_poly.type
_entity_poly.pdbx_seq_one_letter_code
_entity_poly.pdbx_strand_id
1 'polypeptide(L)'
;MNGITLEDVSVWQGKTNILQHLHCKLEMGEFILLTGDTGSGKSTLFQFLSGIKPMTFEGQCYLLGKDISSMTSVERATIAGTVFQKAYRQFTMKNLRSELTFTLENLGFNYEQIQKRIDYVTMDTVTQHLLDRPFVQLSGGEQQRSAIAVLLAMDVPILLLDEPFASVDEKSRRSLMKLLFELSKKGKLVIASDHDTNGYSEYVSRVLHIQEGSLQTVPISTLSNHSVIPLEQVGASTEKFFTFQNVIKEGLWSIPEFSLEKGITTLTGDNGVGKSTLLRAMVQLSKVKGNFMYEGQKITKRNRSKLLTLTVQEAMHQFVTLMPRDELNFGMKRFADTQEWQERILTETDLGSKLDTSLMYLSGGEQKLIQLICMLSLEIPFLLLDEPFTGLDKKSCQLIGEWMKWNQQTHDQQLLVVSHRLAPLEGVSQHHIQISEQTLKKGGIQHGKTV
;
A
#
# COMPACT_ATOMS: atom_id res chain seq x y z
N MET A 1 -16.93 8.13 26.54
CA MET A 1 -15.68 8.21 27.33
C MET A 1 -14.56 8.62 26.38
N ASN A 2 -13.86 9.72 26.68
CA ASN A 2 -12.80 10.21 25.78
C ASN A 2 -11.67 9.18 25.66
N GLY A 3 -11.34 8.81 24.44
CA GLY A 3 -10.21 7.93 24.11
C GLY A 3 -8.92 8.74 23.98
N ILE A 4 -8.94 9.78 23.15
CA ILE A 4 -7.83 10.71 22.92
C ILE A 4 -8.33 12.14 23.03
N THR A 5 -7.58 12.99 23.72
CA THR A 5 -7.84 14.44 23.76
C THR A 5 -6.55 15.16 23.43
N LEU A 6 -6.60 16.03 22.43
CA LEU A 6 -5.52 16.93 22.02
C LEU A 6 -5.97 18.37 22.28
N GLU A 7 -5.19 19.15 23.04
CA GLU A 7 -5.45 20.53 23.38
C GLU A 7 -4.20 21.36 23.03
N ASP A 8 -4.26 22.05 21.89
CA ASP A 8 -3.19 22.88 21.33
C ASP A 8 -1.86 22.13 21.14
N VAL A 9 -1.94 20.89 20.63
CA VAL A 9 -0.77 20.02 20.51
C VAL A 9 0.01 20.35 19.25
N SER A 10 1.30 20.68 19.41
CA SER A 10 2.26 20.80 18.31
C SER A 10 3.39 19.78 18.49
N VAL A 11 3.83 19.13 17.40
CA VAL A 11 4.81 18.03 17.45
C VAL A 11 5.96 18.29 16.48
N TRP A 12 7.19 18.09 16.97
CA TRP A 12 8.43 18.28 16.20
C TRP A 12 9.16 16.95 15.95
N GLN A 13 9.71 16.84 14.74
CA GLN A 13 10.70 15.82 14.43
C GLN A 13 12.05 16.50 14.18
N GLY A 14 12.94 16.40 15.17
CA GLY A 14 14.16 17.20 15.17
C GLY A 14 13.84 18.70 15.27
N LYS A 15 14.21 19.46 14.26
CA LYS A 15 13.92 20.92 14.19
C LYS A 15 12.68 21.28 13.40
N THR A 16 12.06 20.32 12.74
CA THR A 16 10.92 20.55 11.85
C THR A 16 9.62 20.35 12.62
N ASN A 17 8.75 21.38 12.63
CA ASN A 17 7.39 21.27 13.16
C ASN A 17 6.51 20.56 12.12
N ILE A 18 6.03 19.35 12.48
CA ILE A 18 5.24 18.49 11.58
C ILE A 18 3.74 18.66 11.81
N LEU A 19 3.34 18.77 13.08
CA LEU A 19 1.93 18.94 13.46
C LEU A 19 1.80 20.20 14.29
N GLN A 20 0.76 21.00 14.00
CA GLN A 20 0.63 22.36 14.54
C GLN A 20 -0.75 22.56 15.12
N HIS A 21 -0.80 23.01 16.37
CA HIS A 21 -2.01 23.46 17.05
C HIS A 21 -3.20 22.49 16.92
N LEU A 22 -2.94 21.18 17.16
CA LEU A 22 -3.98 20.17 17.05
C LEU A 22 -4.98 20.29 18.20
N HIS A 23 -6.26 20.39 17.85
CA HIS A 23 -7.39 20.35 18.78
C HIS A 23 -8.35 19.25 18.36
N CYS A 24 -8.50 18.21 19.17
CA CYS A 24 -9.40 17.11 18.85
C CYS A 24 -9.80 16.30 20.08
N LYS A 25 -11.07 15.84 20.10
CA LYS A 25 -11.56 14.85 21.07
C LYS A 25 -12.11 13.65 20.32
N LEU A 26 -11.56 12.47 20.58
CA LEU A 26 -11.94 11.21 19.97
C LEU A 26 -12.49 10.28 21.04
N GLU A 27 -13.65 9.72 20.78
CA GLU A 27 -14.40 8.92 21.73
C GLU A 27 -14.10 7.43 21.59
N MET A 28 -14.15 6.70 22.68
CA MET A 28 -14.16 5.25 22.65
C MET A 28 -15.38 4.74 21.88
N GLY A 29 -15.20 3.70 21.06
CA GLY A 29 -16.26 3.16 20.20
C GLY A 29 -16.35 3.82 18.81
N GLU A 30 -15.54 4.83 18.50
CA GLU A 30 -15.45 5.39 17.15
C GLU A 30 -14.56 4.55 16.24
N PHE A 31 -14.92 4.46 14.97
CA PHE A 31 -14.02 4.08 13.89
C PHE A 31 -13.79 5.33 13.03
N ILE A 32 -12.55 5.81 13.01
CA ILE A 32 -12.14 7.08 12.41
C ILE A 32 -11.22 6.82 11.25
N LEU A 33 -11.47 7.47 10.12
CA LEU A 33 -10.54 7.54 9.00
C LEU A 33 -9.73 8.84 9.10
N LEU A 34 -8.40 8.72 9.08
CA LEU A 34 -7.46 9.83 9.01
C LEU A 34 -6.92 9.95 7.57
N THR A 35 -7.24 11.05 6.90
CA THR A 35 -6.80 11.35 5.53
C THR A 35 -5.77 12.49 5.52
N GLY A 36 -5.14 12.72 4.39
CA GLY A 36 -4.16 13.80 4.16
C GLY A 36 -3.13 13.38 3.12
N ASP A 37 -2.43 14.35 2.54
CA ASP A 37 -1.42 14.11 1.52
C ASP A 37 -0.23 13.31 2.05
N THR A 38 0.60 12.80 1.15
CA THR A 38 1.87 12.16 1.52
C THR A 38 2.76 13.18 2.23
N GLY A 39 3.30 12.81 3.39
CA GLY A 39 4.11 13.73 4.20
C GLY A 39 3.32 14.68 5.11
N SER A 40 1.97 14.65 5.13
CA SER A 40 1.14 15.55 5.97
C SER A 40 1.27 15.34 7.49
N GLY A 41 1.93 14.26 7.94
CA GLY A 41 2.13 13.99 9.37
C GLY A 41 1.24 12.88 9.96
N LYS A 42 0.48 12.09 9.16
CA LYS A 42 -0.37 10.99 9.65
C LYS A 42 0.40 9.97 10.48
N SER A 43 1.47 9.42 9.92
CA SER A 43 2.33 8.45 10.63
C SER A 43 3.05 9.08 11.82
N THR A 44 3.37 10.38 11.75
CA THR A 44 3.96 11.15 12.87
C THR A 44 2.98 11.22 14.04
N LEU A 45 1.69 11.49 13.76
CA LEU A 45 0.64 11.50 14.79
C LEU A 45 0.52 10.13 15.47
N PHE A 46 0.54 9.03 14.71
CA PHE A 46 0.47 7.69 15.28
C PHE A 46 1.69 7.33 16.12
N GLN A 47 2.90 7.68 15.64
CA GLN A 47 4.15 7.48 16.40
C GLN A 47 4.17 8.31 17.68
N PHE A 48 3.65 9.54 17.65
CA PHE A 48 3.52 10.41 18.80
C PHE A 48 2.56 9.81 19.85
N LEU A 49 1.36 9.42 19.44
CA LEU A 49 0.35 8.86 20.35
C LEU A 49 0.81 7.55 20.99
N SER A 50 1.40 6.66 20.21
CA SER A 50 1.87 5.34 20.70
C SER A 50 3.19 5.40 21.50
N GLY A 51 3.93 6.52 21.42
CA GLY A 51 5.20 6.66 22.10
C GLY A 51 6.33 5.79 21.55
N ILE A 52 6.18 5.25 20.32
CA ILE A 52 7.20 4.41 19.68
C ILE A 52 8.49 5.17 19.43
N LYS A 53 8.39 6.47 19.17
CA LYS A 53 9.53 7.33 18.92
C LYS A 53 9.49 8.54 19.86
N PRO A 54 10.59 8.86 20.55
CA PRO A 54 10.64 10.08 21.34
C PRO A 54 10.50 11.30 20.42
N MET A 55 9.55 12.16 20.73
CA MET A 55 9.26 13.40 19.99
C MET A 55 9.12 14.56 20.97
N THR A 56 9.61 15.73 20.54
CA THR A 56 9.35 16.98 21.27
C THR A 56 7.94 17.46 20.91
N PHE A 57 7.19 17.87 21.90
CA PHE A 57 5.85 18.42 21.70
C PHE A 57 5.53 19.52 22.71
N GLU A 58 4.57 20.35 22.37
CA GLU A 58 3.94 21.37 23.23
C GLU A 58 2.44 21.15 23.25
N GLY A 59 1.74 21.74 24.23
CA GLY A 59 0.32 21.53 24.45
C GLY A 59 0.01 20.36 25.38
N GLN A 60 -1.26 19.93 25.43
CA GLN A 60 -1.72 18.85 26.33
C GLN A 60 -2.33 17.72 25.52
N CYS A 61 -1.88 16.50 25.80
CA CYS A 61 -2.39 15.28 25.17
C CYS A 61 -2.73 14.23 26.19
N TYR A 62 -3.96 13.70 26.13
CA TYR A 62 -4.47 12.71 27.06
C TYR A 62 -4.87 11.43 26.34
N LEU A 63 -4.45 10.27 26.84
CA LEU A 63 -4.91 8.94 26.43
C LEU A 63 -5.73 8.35 27.58
N LEU A 64 -7.01 8.08 27.34
CA LEU A 64 -7.98 7.63 28.37
C LEU A 64 -7.96 8.51 29.64
N GLY A 65 -7.81 9.83 29.45
CA GLY A 65 -7.74 10.81 30.54
C GLY A 65 -6.41 10.91 31.28
N LYS A 66 -5.38 10.13 30.89
CA LYS A 66 -4.01 10.23 31.45
C LYS A 66 -3.14 11.12 30.56
N ASP A 67 -2.44 12.07 31.12
CA ASP A 67 -1.49 12.93 30.41
C ASP A 67 -0.31 12.12 29.90
N ILE A 68 -0.05 12.17 28.58
CA ILE A 68 1.06 11.42 27.97
C ILE A 68 2.44 11.87 28.42
N SER A 69 2.59 13.11 28.89
CA SER A 69 3.87 13.63 29.41
C SER A 69 4.35 12.87 30.65
N SER A 70 3.42 12.31 31.42
CA SER A 70 3.68 11.51 32.61
C SER A 70 3.84 10.01 32.34
N MET A 71 3.64 9.56 31.08
CA MET A 71 3.62 8.14 30.71
C MET A 71 4.93 7.70 30.07
N THR A 72 5.40 6.52 30.45
CA THR A 72 6.47 5.82 29.73
C THR A 72 5.98 5.30 28.37
N SER A 73 6.92 4.98 27.47
CA SER A 73 6.57 4.35 26.18
C SER A 73 5.85 3.00 26.35
N VAL A 74 6.22 2.24 27.39
CA VAL A 74 5.55 0.96 27.69
C VAL A 74 4.10 1.19 28.11
N GLU A 75 3.83 2.13 29.00
CA GLU A 75 2.47 2.46 29.42
C GLU A 75 1.62 2.96 28.25
N ARG A 76 2.18 3.77 27.34
CA ARG A 76 1.47 4.20 26.12
C ARG A 76 1.15 2.99 25.22
N ALA A 77 2.11 2.08 25.02
CA ALA A 77 1.92 0.89 24.18
C ALA A 77 0.82 -0.05 24.69
N THR A 78 0.54 -0.07 26.02
CA THR A 78 -0.60 -0.82 26.58
C THR A 78 -1.96 -0.13 26.36
N ILE A 79 -1.96 1.13 25.97
CA ILE A 79 -3.20 1.89 25.70
C ILE A 79 -3.43 2.07 24.19
N ALA A 80 -2.39 2.45 23.45
CA ALA A 80 -2.46 2.77 22.02
C ALA A 80 -1.45 1.91 21.25
N GLY A 81 -1.95 0.88 20.58
CA GLY A 81 -1.13 0.00 19.75
C GLY A 81 -1.18 0.40 18.28
N THR A 82 -0.05 0.27 17.59
CA THR A 82 0.09 0.67 16.18
C THR A 82 0.38 -0.52 15.28
N VAL A 83 -0.34 -0.61 14.16
CA VAL A 83 0.03 -1.43 13.00
C VAL A 83 0.66 -0.53 11.96
N PHE A 84 1.91 -0.84 11.57
CA PHE A 84 2.63 -0.08 10.56
C PHE A 84 2.19 -0.42 9.14
N GLN A 85 2.37 0.51 8.22
CA GLN A 85 2.17 0.30 6.79
C GLN A 85 2.85 -0.98 6.27
N LYS A 86 4.08 -1.23 6.72
CA LYS A 86 4.84 -2.47 6.46
C LYS A 86 4.81 -3.37 7.70
N ALA A 87 3.74 -4.14 7.87
CA ALA A 87 3.51 -4.99 9.03
C ALA A 87 4.70 -5.91 9.35
N TYR A 88 5.42 -6.42 8.33
CA TYR A 88 6.57 -7.31 8.54
C TYR A 88 7.72 -6.66 9.33
N ARG A 89 7.83 -5.33 9.36
CA ARG A 89 8.87 -4.60 10.11
C ARG A 89 8.66 -4.59 11.62
N GLN A 90 7.46 -4.93 12.06
CA GLN A 90 7.15 -4.97 13.50
C GLN A 90 7.26 -6.36 14.12
N PHE A 91 7.39 -7.41 13.30
CA PHE A 91 7.55 -8.77 13.81
C PHE A 91 8.98 -9.04 14.24
N THR A 92 9.11 -9.58 15.44
CA THR A 92 10.39 -9.95 16.08
C THR A 92 10.67 -11.44 15.88
N MET A 93 9.60 -12.26 15.82
CA MET A 93 9.69 -13.71 15.74
C MET A 93 9.50 -14.20 14.30
N LYS A 94 9.69 -15.50 14.08
CA LYS A 94 9.65 -16.12 12.75
C LYS A 94 8.22 -16.28 12.20
N ASN A 95 7.25 -16.53 13.07
CA ASN A 95 5.87 -16.82 12.72
C ASN A 95 4.89 -16.26 13.77
N LEU A 96 3.60 -16.29 13.45
CA LEU A 96 2.56 -15.69 14.26
C LEU A 96 2.43 -16.35 15.65
N ARG A 97 2.55 -17.68 15.75
CA ARG A 97 2.51 -18.38 17.04
C ARG A 97 3.57 -17.87 18.00
N SER A 98 4.81 -17.83 17.52
CA SER A 98 5.96 -17.37 18.32
C SER A 98 5.83 -15.89 18.67
N GLU A 99 5.31 -15.05 17.77
CA GLU A 99 5.10 -13.61 18.01
C GLU A 99 4.04 -13.39 19.09
N LEU A 100 2.90 -14.08 19.00
CA LEU A 100 1.84 -14.01 20.00
C LEU A 100 2.32 -14.52 21.38
N THR A 101 3.03 -15.65 21.40
CA THR A 101 3.59 -16.20 22.64
C THR A 101 4.55 -15.21 23.29
N PHE A 102 5.52 -14.70 22.54
CA PHE A 102 6.50 -13.72 23.02
C PHE A 102 5.82 -12.45 23.56
N THR A 103 4.84 -11.93 22.83
CA THR A 103 4.10 -10.72 23.24
C THR A 103 3.35 -10.94 24.55
N LEU A 104 2.65 -12.07 24.68
CA LEU A 104 1.85 -12.37 25.87
C LEU A 104 2.71 -12.74 27.09
N GLU A 105 3.86 -13.41 26.89
CA GLU A 105 4.85 -13.63 27.96
C GLU A 105 5.39 -12.32 28.52
N ASN A 106 5.71 -11.35 27.65
CA ASN A 106 6.15 -10.01 28.07
C ASN A 106 5.06 -9.24 28.84
N LEU A 107 3.79 -9.56 28.62
CA LEU A 107 2.65 -9.01 29.37
C LEU A 107 2.36 -9.79 30.67
N GLY A 108 3.14 -10.82 30.98
CA GLY A 108 3.03 -11.59 32.22
C GLY A 108 1.94 -12.67 32.22
N PHE A 109 1.40 -13.07 31.05
CA PHE A 109 0.44 -14.15 30.95
C PHE A 109 1.11 -15.50 31.20
N ASN A 110 0.41 -16.41 31.90
CA ASN A 110 0.85 -17.80 32.05
C ASN A 110 0.51 -18.63 30.79
N TYR A 111 1.09 -19.83 30.69
CA TYR A 111 0.95 -20.70 29.51
C TYR A 111 -0.52 -20.97 29.11
N GLU A 112 -1.38 -21.29 30.08
CA GLU A 112 -2.78 -21.60 29.81
C GLU A 112 -3.55 -20.38 29.27
N GLN A 113 -3.28 -19.20 29.84
CA GLN A 113 -3.85 -17.93 29.38
C GLN A 113 -3.38 -17.59 27.96
N ILE A 114 -2.09 -17.84 27.67
CA ILE A 114 -1.51 -17.63 26.33
C ILE A 114 -2.22 -18.47 25.29
N GLN A 115 -2.40 -19.79 25.55
CA GLN A 115 -3.06 -20.65 24.57
C GLN A 115 -4.51 -20.20 24.31
N LYS A 116 -5.28 -19.93 25.35
CA LYS A 116 -6.65 -19.42 25.23
C LYS A 116 -6.72 -18.11 24.43
N ARG A 117 -5.75 -17.22 24.67
CA ARG A 117 -5.72 -15.92 24.00
C ARG A 117 -5.33 -16.05 22.53
N ILE A 118 -4.37 -16.92 22.20
CA ILE A 118 -3.99 -17.23 20.82
C ILE A 118 -5.18 -17.79 20.05
N ASP A 119 -5.89 -18.77 20.60
CA ASP A 119 -7.06 -19.38 19.95
C ASP A 119 -8.14 -18.33 19.69
N TYR A 120 -8.43 -17.49 20.69
CA TYR A 120 -9.45 -16.44 20.58
C TYR A 120 -9.11 -15.43 19.46
N VAL A 121 -7.90 -14.83 19.50
CA VAL A 121 -7.55 -13.75 18.55
C VAL A 121 -7.35 -14.26 17.13
N THR A 122 -6.85 -15.49 16.96
CA THR A 122 -6.65 -16.07 15.63
C THR A 122 -7.96 -16.49 14.97
N MET A 123 -8.97 -16.81 15.77
CA MET A 123 -10.33 -17.05 15.28
C MET A 123 -10.99 -15.74 14.81
N ASP A 124 -10.92 -14.68 15.63
CA ASP A 124 -11.48 -13.36 15.29
C ASP A 124 -10.82 -12.76 14.02
N THR A 125 -9.51 -12.93 13.86
CA THR A 125 -8.76 -12.42 12.71
C THR A 125 -8.66 -13.37 11.52
N VAL A 126 -9.20 -14.61 11.64
CA VAL A 126 -9.11 -15.68 10.62
C VAL A 126 -7.64 -16.00 10.26
N THR A 127 -6.77 -16.09 11.27
CA THR A 127 -5.33 -16.33 11.09
C THR A 127 -4.83 -17.68 11.63
N GLN A 128 -5.71 -18.57 12.10
CA GLN A 128 -5.34 -19.89 12.63
C GLN A 128 -4.44 -20.69 11.69
N HIS A 129 -4.76 -20.69 10.38
CA HIS A 129 -3.99 -21.38 9.34
C HIS A 129 -2.62 -20.78 9.05
N LEU A 130 -2.32 -19.60 9.61
CA LEU A 130 -1.05 -18.88 9.45
C LEU A 130 -0.10 -19.07 10.62
N LEU A 131 -0.56 -19.63 11.75
CA LEU A 131 0.18 -19.66 13.02
C LEU A 131 1.63 -20.15 12.88
N ASP A 132 1.87 -21.19 12.10
CA ASP A 132 3.17 -21.84 12.00
C ASP A 132 3.90 -21.51 10.68
N ARG A 133 3.27 -20.72 9.79
CA ARG A 133 3.90 -20.28 8.53
C ARG A 133 4.86 -19.12 8.81
N PRO A 134 6.10 -19.16 8.27
CA PRO A 134 7.03 -18.04 8.38
C PRO A 134 6.44 -16.75 7.78
N PHE A 135 6.59 -15.61 8.46
CA PHE A 135 6.09 -14.32 7.98
C PHE A 135 6.57 -13.95 6.58
N VAL A 136 7.79 -14.35 6.20
CA VAL A 136 8.34 -14.11 4.85
C VAL A 136 7.61 -14.85 3.73
N GLN A 137 6.78 -15.84 4.07
CA GLN A 137 5.96 -16.60 3.12
C GLN A 137 4.51 -16.10 3.07
N LEU A 138 4.15 -15.15 3.93
CA LEU A 138 2.82 -14.58 3.98
C LEU A 138 2.66 -13.45 2.97
N SER A 139 1.47 -13.36 2.37
CA SER A 139 1.07 -12.19 1.58
C SER A 139 0.96 -10.94 2.47
N GLY A 140 0.99 -9.75 1.85
CA GLY A 140 0.85 -8.49 2.59
C GLY A 140 -0.43 -8.44 3.44
N GLY A 141 -1.56 -8.93 2.92
CA GLY A 141 -2.81 -9.01 3.66
C GLY A 141 -2.79 -9.99 4.83
N GLU A 142 -2.12 -11.16 4.67
CA GLU A 142 -1.92 -12.11 5.76
C GLU A 142 -1.01 -11.54 6.85
N GLN A 143 0.03 -10.79 6.47
CA GLN A 143 0.91 -10.09 7.42
C GLN A 143 0.14 -9.00 8.19
N GLN A 144 -0.70 -8.21 7.50
CA GLN A 144 -1.55 -7.21 8.16
C GLN A 144 -2.52 -7.83 9.16
N ARG A 145 -3.21 -8.92 8.77
CA ARG A 145 -4.09 -9.67 9.69
C ARG A 145 -3.33 -10.20 10.90
N SER A 146 -2.11 -10.70 10.69
CA SER A 146 -1.25 -11.18 11.77
C SER A 146 -0.86 -10.06 12.73
N ALA A 147 -0.53 -8.87 12.23
CA ALA A 147 -0.22 -7.71 13.05
C ALA A 147 -1.44 -7.25 13.87
N ILE A 148 -2.63 -7.23 13.26
CA ILE A 148 -3.88 -6.95 13.98
C ILE A 148 -4.14 -8.02 15.06
N ALA A 149 -3.88 -9.31 14.79
CA ALA A 149 -4.02 -10.36 15.78
C ALA A 149 -3.12 -10.14 17.00
N VAL A 150 -1.89 -9.67 16.80
CA VAL A 150 -0.96 -9.32 17.89
C VAL A 150 -1.53 -8.17 18.73
N LEU A 151 -2.02 -7.10 18.12
CA LEU A 151 -2.64 -5.99 18.87
C LEU A 151 -3.89 -6.44 19.65
N LEU A 152 -4.71 -7.31 19.07
CA LEU A 152 -5.88 -7.84 19.75
C LEU A 152 -5.48 -8.76 20.91
N ALA A 153 -4.37 -9.50 20.78
CA ALA A 153 -3.82 -10.29 21.86
C ALA A 153 -3.38 -9.42 23.03
N MET A 154 -2.81 -8.26 22.79
CA MET A 154 -2.44 -7.27 23.82
C MET A 154 -3.65 -6.60 24.49
N ASP A 155 -4.83 -6.70 23.88
CA ASP A 155 -6.09 -6.08 24.32
C ASP A 155 -6.05 -4.55 24.44
N VAL A 156 -5.23 -3.90 23.63
CA VAL A 156 -5.14 -2.44 23.66
C VAL A 156 -6.49 -1.79 23.34
N PRO A 157 -6.90 -0.74 24.07
CA PRO A 157 -8.17 -0.07 23.85
C PRO A 157 -8.20 0.85 22.61
N ILE A 158 -7.04 1.37 22.19
CA ILE A 158 -6.89 2.27 21.03
C ILE A 158 -6.04 1.59 19.97
N LEU A 159 -6.59 1.44 18.75
CA LEU A 159 -5.94 0.83 17.60
C LEU A 159 -5.59 1.92 16.58
N LEU A 160 -4.30 2.07 16.29
CA LEU A 160 -3.75 3.00 15.30
C LEU A 160 -3.24 2.19 14.12
N LEU A 161 -3.83 2.35 12.93
CA LEU A 161 -3.50 1.55 11.76
C LEU A 161 -3.01 2.45 10.63
N ASP A 162 -1.72 2.36 10.31
CA ASP A 162 -1.09 3.18 9.29
C ASP A 162 -1.14 2.45 7.94
N GLU A 163 -2.01 2.94 7.04
CA GLU A 163 -2.29 2.36 5.71
C GLU A 163 -2.51 0.84 5.74
N PRO A 164 -3.46 0.33 6.55
CA PRO A 164 -3.60 -1.12 6.79
C PRO A 164 -4.02 -1.92 5.56
N PHE A 165 -4.43 -1.26 4.47
CA PHE A 165 -4.95 -1.90 3.27
C PHE A 165 -4.09 -1.69 2.02
N ALA A 166 -2.91 -1.07 2.15
CA ALA A 166 -2.06 -0.71 1.01
C ALA A 166 -1.67 -1.89 0.09
N SER A 167 -1.59 -3.11 0.64
CA SER A 167 -1.22 -4.34 -0.10
C SER A 167 -2.27 -5.46 0.04
N VAL A 168 -3.52 -5.09 0.27
CA VAL A 168 -4.60 -6.03 0.56
C VAL A 168 -5.59 -6.03 -0.60
N ASP A 169 -5.97 -7.23 -1.08
CA ASP A 169 -7.00 -7.36 -2.10
C ASP A 169 -8.38 -6.94 -1.60
N GLU A 170 -9.29 -6.62 -2.52
CA GLU A 170 -10.61 -6.07 -2.22
C GLU A 170 -11.43 -6.93 -1.25
N LYS A 171 -11.42 -8.25 -1.42
CA LYS A 171 -12.14 -9.19 -0.55
C LYS A 171 -11.57 -9.19 0.87
N SER A 172 -10.26 -9.24 0.98
CA SER A 172 -9.54 -9.17 2.27
C SER A 172 -9.73 -7.81 2.93
N ARG A 173 -9.72 -6.71 2.15
CA ARG A 173 -9.98 -5.34 2.61
C ARG A 173 -11.35 -5.23 3.26
N ARG A 174 -12.41 -5.66 2.58
CA ARG A 174 -13.78 -5.64 3.14
C ARG A 174 -13.89 -6.43 4.44
N SER A 175 -13.29 -7.62 4.48
CA SER A 175 -13.28 -8.46 5.68
C SER A 175 -12.56 -7.79 6.86
N LEU A 176 -11.42 -7.13 6.60
CA LEU A 176 -10.67 -6.38 7.62
C LEU A 176 -11.42 -5.13 8.08
N MET A 177 -12.03 -4.35 7.17
CA MET A 177 -12.87 -3.20 7.54
C MET A 177 -14.02 -3.61 8.45
N LYS A 178 -14.71 -4.72 8.11
CA LYS A 178 -15.78 -5.25 8.96
C LYS A 178 -15.24 -5.64 10.34
N LEU A 179 -14.10 -6.29 10.44
CA LEU A 179 -13.46 -6.63 11.72
C LEU A 179 -13.18 -5.36 12.54
N LEU A 180 -12.59 -4.33 11.94
CA LEU A 180 -12.27 -3.07 12.63
C LEU A 180 -13.54 -2.36 13.11
N PHE A 181 -14.59 -2.36 12.30
CA PHE A 181 -15.90 -1.84 12.68
C PHE A 181 -16.51 -2.60 13.88
N GLU A 182 -16.49 -3.95 13.86
CA GLU A 182 -16.97 -4.74 14.99
C GLU A 182 -16.16 -4.46 16.28
N LEU A 183 -14.85 -4.24 16.15
CA LEU A 183 -14.00 -3.85 17.29
C LEU A 183 -14.41 -2.48 17.85
N SER A 184 -14.74 -1.51 17.00
CA SER A 184 -15.24 -0.23 17.47
C SER A 184 -16.59 -0.39 18.18
N LYS A 185 -17.50 -1.20 17.67
CA LYS A 185 -18.78 -1.52 18.35
C LYS A 185 -18.59 -2.23 19.69
N LYS A 186 -17.49 -2.99 19.86
CA LYS A 186 -17.08 -3.57 21.16
C LYS A 186 -16.43 -2.54 22.10
N GLY A 187 -16.41 -1.25 21.74
CA GLY A 187 -15.95 -0.14 22.57
C GLY A 187 -14.48 0.26 22.37
N LYS A 188 -13.74 -0.31 21.41
CA LYS A 188 -12.38 0.14 21.08
C LYS A 188 -12.44 1.41 20.23
N LEU A 189 -11.45 2.30 20.39
CA LEU A 189 -11.24 3.41 19.45
C LEU A 189 -10.33 2.91 18.32
N VAL A 190 -10.81 2.99 17.10
CA VAL A 190 -10.06 2.58 15.89
C VAL A 190 -9.76 3.80 15.05
N ILE A 191 -8.51 4.05 14.72
CA ILE A 191 -8.09 5.11 13.82
C ILE A 191 -7.25 4.48 12.71
N ALA A 192 -7.73 4.52 11.48
CA ALA A 192 -7.01 4.07 10.31
C ALA A 192 -6.60 5.25 9.43
N SER A 193 -5.33 5.37 9.06
CA SER A 193 -4.92 6.27 7.99
C SER A 193 -4.99 5.53 6.65
N ASP A 194 -5.50 6.19 5.61
CA ASP A 194 -5.47 5.63 4.26
C ASP A 194 -5.51 6.74 3.21
N HIS A 195 -4.91 6.47 2.04
CA HIS A 195 -5.02 7.29 0.84
C HIS A 195 -6.17 6.85 -0.06
N ASP A 196 -6.56 5.56 0.00
CA ASP A 196 -7.71 5.02 -0.70
C ASP A 196 -8.92 4.99 0.23
N THR A 197 -9.85 5.91 0.01
CA THR A 197 -11.05 6.08 0.85
C THR A 197 -12.20 5.14 0.47
N ASN A 198 -12.04 4.31 -0.56
CA ASN A 198 -13.10 3.44 -1.06
C ASN A 198 -13.58 2.44 0.00
N GLY A 199 -14.89 2.33 0.17
CA GLY A 199 -15.55 1.42 1.09
C GLY A 199 -15.54 1.85 2.57
N TYR A 200 -14.85 2.93 2.95
CA TYR A 200 -14.85 3.39 4.35
C TYR A 200 -16.16 4.04 4.78
N SER A 201 -16.90 4.66 3.86
CA SER A 201 -18.13 5.41 4.18
C SER A 201 -19.20 4.60 4.92
N GLU A 202 -19.20 3.24 4.73
CA GLU A 202 -20.14 2.34 5.39
C GLU A 202 -19.76 2.00 6.84
N TYR A 203 -18.50 2.23 7.22
CA TYR A 203 -17.94 1.75 8.49
C TYR A 203 -17.51 2.86 9.44
N VAL A 204 -17.04 3.99 8.91
CA VAL A 204 -16.48 5.06 9.75
C VAL A 204 -17.55 5.97 10.33
N SER A 205 -17.33 6.40 11.57
CA SER A 205 -18.18 7.36 12.26
C SER A 205 -17.73 8.80 12.03
N ARG A 206 -16.44 8.99 11.67
CA ARG A 206 -15.82 10.32 11.49
C ARG A 206 -14.66 10.24 10.50
N VAL A 207 -14.46 11.33 9.77
CA VAL A 207 -13.27 11.51 8.92
C VAL A 207 -12.50 12.72 9.43
N LEU A 208 -11.22 12.52 9.65
CA LEU A 208 -10.26 13.57 9.98
C LEU A 208 -9.32 13.78 8.80
N HIS A 209 -8.96 15.02 8.54
CA HIS A 209 -8.02 15.38 7.47
C HIS A 209 -6.88 16.20 8.04
N ILE A 210 -5.63 15.78 7.77
CA ILE A 210 -4.45 16.58 8.09
C ILE A 210 -4.02 17.34 6.84
N GLN A 211 -4.02 18.67 6.96
CA GLN A 211 -3.54 19.58 5.94
C GLN A 211 -2.58 20.59 6.57
N GLU A 212 -1.39 20.72 6.00
CA GLU A 212 -0.35 21.65 6.50
C GLU A 212 -0.09 21.55 8.00
N GLY A 213 -0.08 20.33 8.52
CA GLY A 213 0.13 20.05 9.94
C GLY A 213 -1.10 20.30 10.85
N SER A 214 -2.21 20.82 10.34
CA SER A 214 -3.45 21.07 11.08
C SER A 214 -4.47 19.95 10.88
N LEU A 215 -5.28 19.66 11.90
CA LEU A 215 -6.29 18.60 11.89
C LEU A 215 -7.69 19.18 11.76
N GLN A 216 -8.47 18.72 10.80
CA GLN A 216 -9.85 19.15 10.55
C GLN A 216 -10.80 17.95 10.45
N THR A 217 -12.03 18.13 10.91
CA THR A 217 -13.10 17.15 10.64
C THR A 217 -13.73 17.46 9.29
N VAL A 218 -13.83 16.46 8.41
CA VAL A 218 -14.47 16.59 7.10
C VAL A 218 -15.71 15.69 7.03
N PRO A 219 -16.73 16.06 6.23
CA PRO A 219 -17.93 15.23 6.07
C PRO A 219 -17.61 13.86 5.47
N ILE A 220 -18.27 12.79 5.95
CA ILE A 220 -18.14 11.43 5.39
C ILE A 220 -18.53 11.40 3.90
N SER A 221 -19.44 12.29 3.49
CA SER A 221 -19.85 12.42 2.08
C SER A 221 -18.73 12.88 1.13
N THR A 222 -17.60 13.34 1.65
CA THR A 222 -16.41 13.65 0.85
C THR A 222 -15.62 12.39 0.44
N LEU A 223 -15.91 11.26 1.09
CA LEU A 223 -15.32 9.97 0.73
C LEU A 223 -15.94 9.52 -0.60
N SER A 224 -15.10 9.32 -1.60
CA SER A 224 -15.56 8.81 -2.89
C SER A 224 -15.92 7.34 -2.76
N ASN A 225 -17.17 7.01 -2.95
CA ASN A 225 -17.62 5.66 -3.27
C ASN A 225 -17.41 5.47 -4.77
N HIS A 226 -16.21 5.07 -5.19
CA HIS A 226 -16.01 4.68 -6.59
C HIS A 226 -16.71 3.33 -6.81
N SER A 227 -17.92 3.39 -7.38
CA SER A 227 -18.53 2.25 -8.06
C SER A 227 -17.59 1.80 -9.19
N VAL A 228 -17.54 0.50 -9.43
CA VAL A 228 -16.74 -0.20 -10.44
C VAL A 228 -16.40 0.67 -11.65
N ILE A 229 -15.11 1.01 -11.80
CA ILE A 229 -14.62 1.89 -12.85
C ILE A 229 -14.48 1.06 -14.13
N PRO A 230 -15.06 1.46 -15.25
CA PRO A 230 -14.77 0.85 -16.54
C PRO A 230 -13.31 1.09 -16.90
N LEU A 231 -12.48 0.04 -16.93
CA LEU A 231 -11.07 0.14 -17.30
C LEU A 231 -10.87 0.04 -18.82
N GLU A 232 -11.85 -0.46 -19.56
CA GLU A 232 -11.76 -0.56 -21.02
C GLU A 232 -12.26 0.73 -21.68
N GLN A 233 -11.48 1.26 -22.62
CA GLN A 233 -11.85 2.43 -23.42
C GLN A 233 -12.42 2.00 -24.76
N VAL A 234 -13.45 2.70 -25.21
CA VAL A 234 -13.99 2.55 -26.57
C VAL A 234 -12.92 3.01 -27.57
N GLY A 235 -12.60 2.16 -28.56
CA GLY A 235 -11.58 2.47 -29.58
C GLY A 235 -10.14 2.08 -29.17
N ALA A 236 -9.97 1.28 -28.14
CA ALA A 236 -8.66 0.68 -27.82
C ALA A 236 -8.11 -0.13 -29.01
N SER A 237 -6.78 -0.19 -29.15
CA SER A 237 -6.11 -0.95 -30.20
C SER A 237 -6.40 -2.45 -30.07
N THR A 238 -6.59 -3.13 -31.20
CA THR A 238 -6.71 -4.59 -31.27
C THR A 238 -5.41 -5.25 -31.77
N GLU A 239 -4.37 -4.45 -32.03
CA GLU A 239 -3.08 -4.93 -32.49
C GLU A 239 -2.34 -5.66 -31.36
N LYS A 240 -2.02 -6.93 -31.58
CA LYS A 240 -1.30 -7.77 -30.63
C LYS A 240 0.20 -7.51 -30.71
N PHE A 241 0.84 -7.28 -29.57
CA PHE A 241 2.29 -7.06 -29.51
C PHE A 241 3.02 -8.08 -28.62
N PHE A 242 2.34 -8.64 -27.62
CA PHE A 242 2.95 -9.58 -26.69
C PHE A 242 2.12 -10.86 -26.57
N THR A 243 2.75 -12.04 -26.70
CA THR A 243 2.04 -13.33 -26.68
C THR A 243 2.66 -14.28 -25.67
N PHE A 244 1.81 -14.92 -24.90
CA PHE A 244 2.08 -16.04 -24.00
C PHE A 244 1.84 -17.34 -24.78
N GLN A 245 2.79 -18.27 -24.79
CA GLN A 245 2.68 -19.55 -25.49
C GLN A 245 2.96 -20.70 -24.54
N ASN A 246 1.91 -21.44 -24.16
CA ASN A 246 1.96 -22.57 -23.24
C ASN A 246 2.73 -22.26 -21.93
N VAL A 247 2.43 -21.08 -21.34
CA VAL A 247 3.15 -20.60 -20.15
C VAL A 247 2.54 -21.22 -18.90
N ILE A 248 3.34 -22.05 -18.20
CA ILE A 248 2.88 -22.81 -17.03
C ILE A 248 3.80 -22.53 -15.84
N LYS A 249 3.20 -22.21 -14.71
CA LYS A 249 3.82 -22.19 -13.39
C LYS A 249 3.03 -23.09 -12.46
N GLU A 250 3.63 -24.21 -12.08
CA GLU A 250 2.98 -25.21 -11.21
C GLU A 250 2.48 -24.58 -9.91
N GLY A 251 1.24 -24.90 -9.55
CA GLY A 251 0.56 -24.36 -8.36
C GLY A 251 0.00 -22.94 -8.48
N LEU A 252 0.23 -22.25 -9.60
CA LEU A 252 -0.26 -20.88 -9.81
C LEU A 252 -1.17 -20.76 -11.03
N TRP A 253 -0.63 -21.00 -12.25
CA TRP A 253 -1.41 -20.79 -13.48
C TRP A 253 -0.87 -21.59 -14.67
N SER A 254 -1.81 -21.84 -15.62
CA SER A 254 -1.53 -22.44 -16.93
C SER A 254 -2.20 -21.57 -17.99
N ILE A 255 -1.38 -20.95 -18.83
CA ILE A 255 -1.81 -20.03 -19.89
C ILE A 255 -1.46 -20.67 -21.22
N PRO A 256 -2.42 -21.35 -21.90
CA PRO A 256 -2.14 -22.05 -23.17
C PRO A 256 -1.68 -21.09 -24.26
N GLU A 257 -2.52 -20.12 -24.58
CA GLU A 257 -2.22 -19.01 -25.48
C GLU A 257 -2.99 -17.79 -25.02
N PHE A 258 -2.31 -16.64 -24.94
CA PHE A 258 -2.91 -15.36 -24.64
C PHE A 258 -2.10 -14.24 -25.27
N SER A 259 -2.74 -13.18 -25.75
CA SER A 259 -2.03 -12.03 -26.30
C SER A 259 -2.49 -10.73 -25.65
N LEU A 260 -1.53 -9.84 -25.38
CA LEU A 260 -1.79 -8.45 -25.00
C LEU A 260 -1.89 -7.61 -26.27
N GLU A 261 -2.82 -6.69 -26.27
CA GLU A 261 -3.03 -5.68 -27.31
C GLU A 261 -2.28 -4.39 -26.93
N LYS A 262 -1.85 -3.59 -27.92
CA LYS A 262 -1.12 -2.34 -27.71
C LYS A 262 -1.91 -1.37 -26.83
N GLY A 263 -1.21 -0.70 -25.93
CA GLY A 263 -1.75 0.28 -25.01
C GLY A 263 -1.38 0.03 -23.57
N ILE A 264 -2.16 0.58 -22.67
CA ILE A 264 -2.04 0.39 -21.23
C ILE A 264 -3.01 -0.70 -20.79
N THR A 265 -2.48 -1.82 -20.32
CA THR A 265 -3.26 -2.97 -19.83
C THR A 265 -3.21 -3.03 -18.31
N THR A 266 -4.36 -3.13 -17.66
CA THR A 266 -4.46 -3.40 -16.21
C THR A 266 -4.61 -4.90 -15.98
N LEU A 267 -3.79 -5.46 -15.10
CA LEU A 267 -3.87 -6.85 -14.63
C LEU A 267 -4.38 -6.90 -13.20
N THR A 268 -5.52 -7.55 -12.99
CA THR A 268 -6.13 -7.78 -11.68
C THR A 268 -6.17 -9.27 -11.30
N GLY A 269 -6.60 -9.56 -10.08
CA GLY A 269 -6.74 -10.92 -9.52
C GLY A 269 -6.49 -10.92 -8.01
N ASP A 270 -6.97 -11.94 -7.33
CA ASP A 270 -6.83 -12.09 -5.88
C ASP A 270 -5.35 -12.12 -5.44
N ASN A 271 -5.10 -11.91 -4.15
CA ASN A 271 -3.75 -12.06 -3.62
C ASN A 271 -3.31 -13.54 -3.68
N GLY A 272 -2.04 -13.74 -3.95
CA GLY A 272 -1.46 -15.09 -4.05
C GLY A 272 -1.67 -15.80 -5.39
N VAL A 273 -2.49 -15.29 -6.34
CA VAL A 273 -2.68 -15.91 -7.67
C VAL A 273 -1.47 -15.83 -8.58
N GLY A 274 -0.41 -15.15 -8.15
CA GLY A 274 0.86 -15.11 -8.88
C GLY A 274 1.02 -13.95 -9.87
N LYS A 275 0.34 -12.79 -9.68
CA LYS A 275 0.50 -11.59 -10.52
C LYS A 275 1.97 -11.15 -10.62
N SER A 276 2.62 -10.84 -9.51
CA SER A 276 4.05 -10.45 -9.48
C SER A 276 4.97 -11.57 -9.98
N THR A 277 4.59 -12.85 -9.77
CA THR A 277 5.33 -14.00 -10.32
C THR A 277 5.25 -14.02 -11.83
N LEU A 278 4.09 -13.67 -12.41
CA LEU A 278 3.91 -13.56 -13.85
C LEU A 278 4.79 -12.45 -14.44
N LEU A 279 4.77 -11.25 -13.83
CA LEU A 279 5.64 -10.14 -14.27
C LEU A 279 7.13 -10.55 -14.22
N ARG A 280 7.56 -11.20 -13.13
CA ARG A 280 8.95 -11.71 -13.00
C ARG A 280 9.28 -12.79 -14.05
N ALA A 281 8.30 -13.63 -14.41
CA ALA A 281 8.48 -14.62 -15.46
C ALA A 281 8.64 -13.99 -16.84
N MET A 282 7.85 -12.94 -17.14
CA MET A 282 7.95 -12.20 -18.40
C MET A 282 9.34 -11.60 -18.59
N VAL A 283 9.94 -11.04 -17.54
CA VAL A 283 11.32 -10.53 -17.57
C VAL A 283 12.38 -11.63 -17.31
N GLN A 284 12.05 -12.90 -17.39
CA GLN A 284 12.97 -14.03 -17.22
C GLN A 284 13.68 -14.08 -15.85
N LEU A 285 13.07 -13.53 -14.79
CA LEU A 285 13.55 -13.61 -13.41
C LEU A 285 12.95 -14.80 -12.65
N SER A 286 11.86 -15.38 -13.13
CA SER A 286 11.24 -16.60 -12.59
C SER A 286 11.19 -17.68 -13.66
N LYS A 287 11.54 -18.91 -13.29
CA LYS A 287 11.45 -20.06 -14.21
C LYS A 287 10.00 -20.48 -14.42
N VAL A 288 9.63 -20.69 -15.67
CA VAL A 288 8.32 -21.20 -16.11
C VAL A 288 8.53 -22.13 -17.31
N LYS A 289 7.53 -22.98 -17.60
CA LYS A 289 7.44 -23.69 -18.89
C LYS A 289 6.80 -22.76 -19.91
N GLY A 290 7.08 -22.94 -21.19
CA GLY A 290 6.53 -22.13 -22.28
C GLY A 290 7.40 -20.94 -22.68
N ASN A 291 6.83 -20.04 -23.50
CA ASN A 291 7.55 -18.92 -24.12
C ASN A 291 6.76 -17.62 -24.01
N PHE A 292 7.49 -16.52 -23.99
CA PHE A 292 6.97 -15.16 -24.18
C PHE A 292 7.51 -14.62 -25.50
N MET A 293 6.64 -14.01 -26.28
CA MET A 293 6.98 -13.42 -27.58
C MET A 293 6.64 -11.93 -27.53
N TYR A 294 7.56 -11.08 -27.97
CA TYR A 294 7.34 -9.65 -28.20
C TYR A 294 7.43 -9.41 -29.71
N GLU A 295 6.36 -8.92 -30.34
CA GLU A 295 6.27 -8.72 -31.80
C GLU A 295 6.84 -9.90 -32.62
N GLY A 296 6.45 -11.12 -32.25
CA GLY A 296 6.93 -12.35 -32.91
C GLY A 296 8.34 -12.79 -32.51
N GLN A 297 9.11 -11.99 -31.77
CA GLN A 297 10.43 -12.34 -31.30
C GLN A 297 10.37 -12.99 -29.90
N LYS A 298 11.01 -14.16 -29.74
CA LYS A 298 11.11 -14.84 -28.44
C LYS A 298 11.94 -14.03 -27.45
N ILE A 299 11.38 -13.82 -26.24
CA ILE A 299 12.08 -13.17 -25.13
C ILE A 299 13.05 -14.15 -24.50
N THR A 300 14.28 -13.70 -24.35
CA THR A 300 15.39 -14.45 -23.77
C THR A 300 16.12 -13.57 -22.74
N LYS A 301 16.99 -14.20 -21.92
CA LYS A 301 17.84 -13.43 -20.98
C LYS A 301 18.76 -12.40 -21.67
N ARG A 302 19.05 -12.58 -22.97
CA ARG A 302 19.97 -11.71 -23.73
C ARG A 302 19.28 -10.45 -24.27
N ASN A 303 18.03 -10.58 -24.74
CA ASN A 303 17.31 -9.45 -25.38
C ASN A 303 16.31 -8.75 -24.48
N ARG A 304 15.92 -9.34 -23.33
CA ARG A 304 14.89 -8.80 -22.44
C ARG A 304 15.11 -7.35 -22.04
N SER A 305 16.34 -6.97 -21.68
CA SER A 305 16.66 -5.63 -21.20
C SER A 305 16.47 -4.51 -22.23
N LYS A 306 16.36 -4.87 -23.52
CA LYS A 306 16.06 -3.94 -24.62
C LYS A 306 14.56 -3.87 -24.93
N LEU A 307 13.78 -4.86 -24.53
CA LEU A 307 12.38 -5.02 -24.90
C LEU A 307 11.44 -4.67 -23.74
N LEU A 308 11.79 -5.09 -22.52
CA LEU A 308 10.90 -4.88 -21.37
C LEU A 308 11.68 -4.76 -20.07
N THR A 309 11.09 -4.05 -19.12
CA THR A 309 11.61 -3.93 -17.76
C THR A 309 10.47 -3.95 -16.75
N LEU A 310 10.80 -4.15 -15.47
CA LEU A 310 9.85 -4.36 -14.38
C LEU A 310 10.16 -3.44 -13.21
N THR A 311 9.16 -2.75 -12.67
CA THR A 311 9.26 -2.19 -11.32
C THR A 311 9.04 -3.28 -10.29
N VAL A 312 9.88 -3.29 -9.26
CA VAL A 312 9.64 -4.15 -8.09
C VAL A 312 8.70 -3.43 -7.10
N GLN A 313 7.95 -4.21 -6.32
CA GLN A 313 6.98 -3.68 -5.39
C GLN A 313 7.60 -2.73 -4.36
N GLU A 314 8.77 -3.08 -3.79
CA GLU A 314 9.53 -2.21 -2.90
C GLU A 314 10.59 -1.41 -3.67
N ALA A 315 10.41 -0.09 -3.76
CA ALA A 315 11.28 0.81 -4.53
C ALA A 315 12.75 0.71 -4.11
N MET A 316 13.04 0.60 -2.81
CA MET A 316 14.40 0.47 -2.28
C MET A 316 15.20 -0.73 -2.82
N HIS A 317 14.52 -1.79 -3.23
CA HIS A 317 15.19 -2.96 -3.83
C HIS A 317 15.59 -2.75 -5.29
N GLN A 318 15.20 -1.63 -5.88
CA GLN A 318 15.51 -1.28 -7.27
C GLN A 318 16.60 -0.22 -7.39
N PHE A 319 16.75 0.64 -6.39
CA PHE A 319 17.71 1.72 -6.41
C PHE A 319 19.15 1.22 -6.39
N VAL A 320 19.99 1.87 -7.18
CA VAL A 320 21.43 1.60 -7.33
C VAL A 320 22.25 2.62 -6.55
N THR A 321 21.73 3.83 -6.40
CA THR A 321 22.37 4.93 -5.70
C THR A 321 21.71 5.21 -4.35
N LEU A 322 22.32 6.07 -3.54
CA LEU A 322 21.78 6.47 -2.23
C LEU A 322 21.01 7.79 -2.27
N MET A 323 21.17 8.56 -3.32
CA MET A 323 20.56 9.89 -3.45
C MET A 323 19.57 9.93 -4.61
N PRO A 324 18.40 10.57 -4.45
CA PRO A 324 17.43 10.75 -5.51
C PRO A 324 18.04 11.40 -6.76
N ARG A 325 18.83 12.46 -6.59
CA ARG A 325 19.50 13.16 -7.70
C ARG A 325 20.34 12.23 -8.56
N ASP A 326 21.13 11.36 -7.90
CA ASP A 326 21.99 10.41 -8.61
C ASP A 326 21.17 9.31 -9.28
N GLU A 327 20.13 8.81 -8.61
CA GLU A 327 19.24 7.79 -9.16
C GLU A 327 18.49 8.27 -10.40
N LEU A 328 17.99 9.52 -10.37
CA LEU A 328 17.34 10.15 -11.53
C LEU A 328 18.28 10.30 -12.72
N ASN A 329 19.59 10.42 -12.49
CA ASN A 329 20.60 10.55 -13.54
C ASN A 329 21.29 9.23 -13.89
N PHE A 330 21.05 8.17 -13.11
CA PHE A 330 21.75 6.89 -13.29
C PHE A 330 21.23 6.10 -14.50
N GLY A 331 22.14 5.58 -15.29
CA GLY A 331 22.04 4.36 -16.07
C GLY A 331 21.48 4.48 -17.47
N MET A 332 20.28 3.96 -17.71
CA MET A 332 19.78 3.58 -19.03
C MET A 332 19.37 4.76 -19.90
N LYS A 333 19.32 4.53 -21.22
CA LYS A 333 18.85 5.51 -22.20
C LYS A 333 17.41 5.93 -21.87
N ARG A 334 17.16 7.23 -21.94
CA ARG A 334 15.87 7.87 -21.63
C ARG A 334 15.32 8.59 -22.84
N PHE A 335 14.01 8.74 -22.90
CA PHE A 335 13.39 9.65 -23.85
C PHE A 335 13.82 11.08 -23.54
N ALA A 336 14.20 11.83 -24.59
CA ALA A 336 14.76 13.17 -24.43
C ALA A 336 13.78 14.21 -23.88
N ASP A 337 12.49 13.98 -24.10
CA ASP A 337 11.39 14.91 -23.79
C ASP A 337 10.69 14.58 -22.43
N THR A 338 11.22 13.65 -21.65
CA THR A 338 10.66 13.31 -20.32
C THR A 338 11.07 14.26 -19.22
N GLN A 339 12.01 15.18 -19.48
CA GLN A 339 12.51 16.11 -18.48
C GLN A 339 11.40 17.03 -17.93
N GLU A 340 10.49 17.50 -18.77
CA GLU A 340 9.35 18.33 -18.36
C GLU A 340 8.46 17.59 -17.36
N TRP A 341 8.17 16.30 -17.59
CA TRP A 341 7.41 15.48 -16.66
C TRP A 341 8.13 15.25 -15.33
N GLN A 342 9.45 15.02 -15.37
CA GLN A 342 10.26 14.90 -14.16
C GLN A 342 10.18 16.17 -13.32
N GLU A 343 10.44 17.33 -13.94
CA GLU A 343 10.40 18.63 -13.27
C GLU A 343 9.01 18.93 -12.71
N ARG A 344 7.96 18.65 -13.47
CA ARG A 344 6.57 18.82 -13.04
C ARG A 344 6.27 17.99 -11.78
N ILE A 345 6.59 16.69 -11.79
CA ILE A 345 6.33 15.83 -10.61
C ILE A 345 7.17 16.29 -9.42
N LEU A 346 8.45 16.56 -9.61
CA LEU A 346 9.35 17.02 -8.53
C LEU A 346 8.83 18.31 -7.88
N THR A 347 8.28 19.22 -8.67
CA THR A 347 7.75 20.50 -8.19
C THR A 347 6.39 20.31 -7.51
N GLU A 348 5.46 19.61 -8.17
CA GLU A 348 4.09 19.49 -7.69
C GLU A 348 3.94 18.58 -6.47
N THR A 349 4.92 17.70 -6.19
CA THR A 349 4.93 16.80 -5.02
C THR A 349 5.93 17.22 -3.95
N ASP A 350 6.54 18.42 -4.07
CA ASP A 350 7.63 18.91 -3.19
C ASP A 350 8.84 17.96 -3.05
N LEU A 351 8.95 17.00 -3.95
CA LEU A 351 10.04 16.04 -3.94
C LEU A 351 11.37 16.69 -4.38
N GLY A 352 11.29 17.80 -5.13
CA GLY A 352 12.45 18.58 -5.57
C GLY A 352 13.31 19.08 -4.41
N SER A 353 12.70 19.43 -3.27
CA SER A 353 13.41 19.88 -2.06
C SER A 353 14.21 18.74 -1.39
N LYS A 354 13.94 17.47 -1.72
CA LYS A 354 14.50 16.27 -1.11
C LYS A 354 15.51 15.52 -1.97
N LEU A 355 15.91 16.09 -3.11
CA LEU A 355 16.83 15.44 -4.05
C LEU A 355 18.22 15.13 -3.46
N ASP A 356 18.65 15.91 -2.46
CA ASP A 356 19.90 15.74 -1.74
C ASP A 356 19.72 15.07 -0.36
N THR A 357 18.54 14.52 -0.09
CA THR A 357 18.25 13.69 1.08
C THR A 357 18.41 12.22 0.70
N SER A 358 19.09 11.42 1.53
CA SER A 358 19.23 9.98 1.23
C SER A 358 17.88 9.30 1.04
N LEU A 359 17.79 8.45 0.01
CA LEU A 359 16.61 7.62 -0.31
C LEU A 359 16.10 6.83 0.90
N MET A 360 16.98 6.49 1.84
CA MET A 360 16.61 5.75 3.06
C MET A 360 15.76 6.59 4.04
N TYR A 361 15.83 7.91 3.96
CA TYR A 361 15.07 8.82 4.84
C TYR A 361 13.76 9.31 4.19
N LEU A 362 13.55 9.01 2.91
CA LEU A 362 12.32 9.30 2.23
C LEU A 362 11.19 8.37 2.70
N SER A 363 9.98 8.87 2.71
CA SER A 363 8.76 8.05 2.94
C SER A 363 8.60 7.02 1.82
N GLY A 364 7.80 5.97 2.07
CA GLY A 364 7.52 4.94 1.05
C GLY A 364 6.91 5.50 -0.23
N GLY A 365 6.03 6.51 -0.12
CA GLY A 365 5.44 7.18 -1.28
C GLY A 365 6.46 8.00 -2.07
N GLU A 366 7.35 8.74 -1.41
CA GLU A 366 8.42 9.49 -2.07
C GLU A 366 9.41 8.57 -2.79
N GLN A 367 9.80 7.45 -2.14
CA GLN A 367 10.61 6.42 -2.77
C GLN A 367 9.93 5.85 -4.03
N LYS A 368 8.61 5.59 -3.94
CA LYS A 368 7.82 5.09 -5.06
C LYS A 368 7.76 6.12 -6.20
N LEU A 369 7.62 7.40 -5.92
CA LEU A 369 7.67 8.46 -6.93
C LEU A 369 9.02 8.50 -7.65
N ILE A 370 10.15 8.48 -6.93
CA ILE A 370 11.49 8.42 -7.55
C ILE A 370 11.60 7.20 -8.45
N GLN A 371 11.17 6.02 -7.96
CA GLN A 371 11.17 4.80 -8.76
C GLN A 371 10.38 4.97 -10.07
N LEU A 372 9.16 5.53 -10.00
CA LEU A 372 8.30 5.70 -11.17
C LEU A 372 8.85 6.75 -12.14
N ILE A 373 9.42 7.86 -11.64
CA ILE A 373 10.10 8.86 -12.47
C ILE A 373 11.23 8.19 -13.25
N CYS A 374 12.10 7.41 -12.58
CA CYS A 374 13.17 6.69 -13.26
C CYS A 374 12.63 5.75 -14.33
N MET A 375 11.59 4.96 -14.02
CA MET A 375 11.09 3.92 -14.91
C MET A 375 10.32 4.48 -16.11
N LEU A 376 9.47 5.47 -15.91
CA LEU A 376 8.69 6.10 -17.00
C LEU A 376 9.56 6.92 -17.95
N SER A 377 10.74 7.36 -17.49
CA SER A 377 11.72 8.06 -18.35
C SER A 377 12.46 7.13 -19.31
N LEU A 378 12.47 5.81 -19.06
CA LEU A 378 13.29 4.88 -19.84
C LEU A 378 12.78 4.71 -21.27
N GLU A 379 13.70 4.73 -22.23
CA GLU A 379 13.46 4.37 -23.64
C GLU A 379 13.37 2.85 -23.78
N ILE A 380 12.32 2.27 -23.20
CA ILE A 380 12.02 0.84 -23.22
C ILE A 380 10.60 0.67 -23.75
N PRO A 381 10.36 -0.18 -24.77
CA PRO A 381 9.04 -0.27 -25.42
C PRO A 381 7.95 -0.90 -24.54
N PHE A 382 8.30 -1.72 -23.53
CA PHE A 382 7.31 -2.36 -22.67
C PHE A 382 7.66 -2.28 -21.19
N LEU A 383 6.88 -1.55 -20.40
CA LEU A 383 7.02 -1.43 -18.94
C LEU A 383 6.02 -2.33 -18.22
N LEU A 384 6.53 -3.06 -17.22
CA LEU A 384 5.75 -3.85 -16.29
C LEU A 384 5.78 -3.15 -14.93
N LEU A 385 4.62 -2.74 -14.43
CA LEU A 385 4.50 -1.98 -13.19
C LEU A 385 3.77 -2.80 -12.12
N ASP A 386 4.48 -3.15 -11.05
CA ASP A 386 3.94 -3.94 -9.93
C ASP A 386 3.54 -3.01 -8.78
N GLU A 387 2.22 -2.82 -8.58
CA GLU A 387 1.61 -1.95 -7.57
C GLU A 387 2.19 -0.52 -7.57
N PRO A 388 2.14 0.21 -8.70
CA PRO A 388 2.78 1.52 -8.81
C PRO A 388 2.15 2.61 -7.93
N PHE A 389 0.89 2.46 -7.53
CA PHE A 389 0.14 3.48 -6.79
C PHE A 389 0.14 3.30 -5.27
N THR A 390 0.79 2.25 -4.78
CA THR A 390 0.85 1.98 -3.32
C THR A 390 1.60 3.08 -2.60
N GLY A 391 0.99 3.65 -1.56
CA GLY A 391 1.57 4.72 -0.74
C GLY A 391 1.59 6.10 -1.40
N LEU A 392 0.98 6.25 -2.59
CA LEU A 392 0.82 7.56 -3.25
C LEU A 392 -0.51 8.20 -2.88
N ASP A 393 -0.49 9.53 -2.72
CA ASP A 393 -1.69 10.34 -2.59
C ASP A 393 -2.41 10.50 -3.94
N LYS A 394 -3.60 11.12 -3.91
CA LYS A 394 -4.45 11.28 -5.09
C LYS A 394 -3.77 12.10 -6.19
N LYS A 395 -3.07 13.19 -5.81
CA LYS A 395 -2.38 14.09 -6.75
C LYS A 395 -1.23 13.35 -7.46
N SER A 396 -0.39 12.66 -6.69
CA SER A 396 0.71 11.86 -7.23
C SER A 396 0.22 10.76 -8.17
N CYS A 397 -0.86 10.07 -7.79
CA CYS A 397 -1.49 9.06 -8.65
C CYS A 397 -1.96 9.63 -9.99
N GLN A 398 -2.59 10.81 -9.97
CA GLN A 398 -3.05 11.49 -11.17
C GLN A 398 -1.89 11.86 -12.10
N LEU A 399 -0.84 12.50 -11.57
CA LEU A 399 0.35 12.88 -12.34
C LEU A 399 1.01 11.68 -13.01
N ILE A 400 1.17 10.57 -12.28
CA ILE A 400 1.74 9.33 -12.83
C ILE A 400 0.82 8.74 -13.91
N GLY A 401 -0.50 8.72 -13.71
CA GLY A 401 -1.47 8.26 -14.72
C GLY A 401 -1.42 9.10 -16.00
N GLU A 402 -1.35 10.42 -15.88
CA GLU A 402 -1.20 11.34 -17.01
C GLU A 402 0.11 11.08 -17.77
N TRP A 403 1.24 10.87 -17.07
CA TRP A 403 2.51 10.55 -17.70
C TRP A 403 2.50 9.19 -18.41
N MET A 404 1.92 8.16 -17.80
CA MET A 404 1.74 6.86 -18.45
C MET A 404 0.99 7.01 -19.78
N LYS A 405 -0.11 7.76 -19.78
CA LYS A 405 -0.93 8.01 -20.98
C LYS A 405 -0.15 8.79 -22.04
N TRP A 406 0.58 9.80 -21.62
CA TRP A 406 1.43 10.59 -22.51
C TRP A 406 2.55 9.73 -23.15
N ASN A 407 3.24 8.89 -22.37
CA ASN A 407 4.26 7.97 -22.89
C ASN A 407 3.68 7.01 -23.93
N GLN A 408 2.49 6.46 -23.66
CA GLN A 408 1.82 5.55 -24.59
C GLN A 408 1.46 6.26 -25.91
N GLN A 409 0.98 7.50 -25.83
CA GLN A 409 0.56 8.27 -27.01
C GLN A 409 1.74 8.83 -27.83
N THR A 410 2.82 9.24 -27.17
CA THR A 410 3.96 9.94 -27.79
C THR A 410 5.05 8.97 -28.24
N HIS A 411 5.30 7.92 -27.46
CA HIS A 411 6.42 7.00 -27.67
C HIS A 411 5.98 5.57 -28.04
N ASP A 412 4.68 5.33 -28.17
CA ASP A 412 4.09 3.97 -28.34
C ASP A 412 4.60 3.00 -27.24
N GLN A 413 4.88 3.52 -26.04
CA GLN A 413 5.33 2.71 -24.91
C GLN A 413 4.16 1.90 -24.38
N GLN A 414 4.29 0.58 -24.34
CA GLN A 414 3.27 -0.33 -23.83
C GLN A 414 3.44 -0.49 -22.33
N LEU A 415 2.33 -0.57 -21.58
CA LEU A 415 2.37 -0.75 -20.13
C LEU A 415 1.47 -1.89 -19.68
N LEU A 416 1.98 -2.74 -18.78
CA LEU A 416 1.18 -3.70 -18.03
C LEU A 416 1.24 -3.34 -16.55
N VAL A 417 0.10 -2.92 -16.00
CA VAL A 417 -0.02 -2.39 -14.64
C VAL A 417 -0.76 -3.39 -13.77
N VAL A 418 -0.08 -3.96 -12.77
CA VAL A 418 -0.72 -4.70 -11.71
C VAL A 418 -1.10 -3.71 -10.61
N SER A 419 -2.38 -3.60 -10.27
CA SER A 419 -2.81 -2.73 -9.18
C SER A 419 -4.11 -3.21 -8.54
N HIS A 420 -4.19 -3.04 -7.23
CA HIS A 420 -5.42 -3.14 -6.45
C HIS A 420 -6.15 -1.79 -6.38
N ARG A 421 -5.45 -0.68 -6.58
CA ARG A 421 -6.01 0.68 -6.66
C ARG A 421 -6.34 0.98 -8.11
N LEU A 422 -7.61 0.85 -8.48
CA LEU A 422 -8.06 1.02 -9.87
C LEU A 422 -8.42 2.48 -10.23
N ALA A 423 -8.78 3.30 -9.23
CA ALA A 423 -9.15 4.70 -9.45
C ALA A 423 -8.10 5.52 -10.24
N PRO A 424 -6.77 5.38 -10.01
CA PRO A 424 -5.77 6.10 -10.81
C PRO A 424 -5.70 5.66 -12.28
N LEU A 425 -6.27 4.51 -12.62
CA LEU A 425 -6.26 3.95 -13.97
C LEU A 425 -7.53 4.28 -14.77
N GLU A 426 -8.48 4.96 -14.13
CA GLU A 426 -9.68 5.46 -14.82
C GLU A 426 -9.29 6.46 -15.93
N GLY A 427 -9.76 6.21 -17.15
CA GLY A 427 -9.40 7.02 -18.32
C GLY A 427 -7.93 6.93 -18.76
N VAL A 428 -7.13 6.08 -18.12
CA VAL A 428 -5.72 5.78 -18.45
C VAL A 428 -5.60 4.40 -19.09
N SER A 429 -6.16 3.36 -18.44
CA SER A 429 -6.13 1.98 -18.94
C SER A 429 -7.03 1.80 -20.15
N GLN A 430 -6.53 1.12 -21.18
CA GLN A 430 -7.22 0.81 -22.41
C GLN A 430 -7.72 -0.63 -22.45
N HIS A 431 -7.03 -1.53 -21.73
CA HIS A 431 -7.35 -2.96 -21.66
C HIS A 431 -7.37 -3.44 -20.22
N HIS A 432 -8.23 -4.40 -19.96
CA HIS A 432 -8.29 -5.07 -18.65
C HIS A 432 -8.18 -6.59 -18.81
N ILE A 433 -7.30 -7.20 -18.03
CA ILE A 433 -7.14 -8.65 -17.95
C ILE A 433 -7.14 -9.08 -16.48
N GLN A 434 -7.54 -10.31 -16.24
CA GLN A 434 -7.62 -10.88 -14.90
C GLN A 434 -6.98 -12.27 -14.85
N ILE A 435 -6.23 -12.56 -13.79
CA ILE A 435 -5.89 -13.93 -13.43
C ILE A 435 -7.03 -14.51 -12.60
N SER A 436 -7.75 -15.45 -13.18
CA SER A 436 -8.83 -16.20 -12.51
C SER A 436 -8.79 -17.65 -12.97
N GLU A 437 -9.22 -18.58 -12.09
CA GLU A 437 -9.25 -20.02 -12.41
C GLU A 437 -7.90 -20.52 -12.99
N GLN A 438 -6.79 -20.03 -12.44
CA GLN A 438 -5.43 -20.35 -12.85
C GLN A 438 -5.08 -20.03 -14.31
N THR A 439 -5.78 -19.09 -14.95
CA THR A 439 -5.45 -18.63 -16.31
C THR A 439 -5.67 -17.13 -16.47
N LEU A 440 -5.20 -16.55 -17.60
CA LEU A 440 -5.51 -15.17 -18.00
C LEU A 440 -6.82 -15.15 -18.76
N LYS A 441 -7.70 -14.21 -18.38
CA LYS A 441 -8.93 -13.92 -19.10
C LYS A 441 -8.99 -12.42 -19.41
N LYS A 442 -9.60 -12.04 -20.55
CA LYS A 442 -9.99 -10.64 -20.77
C LYS A 442 -11.03 -10.31 -19.71
N GLY A 443 -10.81 -9.23 -18.97
CA GLY A 443 -11.72 -8.76 -17.95
C GLY A 443 -12.88 -8.01 -18.59
N GLY A 444 -14.07 -8.62 -18.59
CA GLY A 444 -15.30 -7.84 -18.65
C GLY A 444 -15.68 -7.53 -17.22
N ILE A 445 -16.12 -6.30 -16.93
CA ILE A 445 -16.65 -5.94 -15.63
C ILE A 445 -17.94 -6.73 -15.44
N GLN A 446 -17.89 -7.82 -14.65
CA GLN A 446 -19.12 -8.38 -14.12
C GLN A 446 -19.67 -7.38 -13.11
N HIS A 447 -20.77 -6.70 -13.46
CA HIS A 447 -21.61 -6.04 -12.47
C HIS A 447 -21.88 -7.05 -11.36
N GLY A 448 -21.29 -6.82 -10.19
CA GLY A 448 -21.53 -7.62 -9.01
C GLY A 448 -23.05 -7.67 -8.76
N LYS A 449 -23.66 -8.81 -8.97
CA LYS A 449 -24.96 -9.09 -8.37
C LYS A 449 -24.76 -9.00 -6.87
N THR A 450 -25.30 -7.96 -6.28
CA THR A 450 -25.60 -7.90 -4.85
C THR A 450 -26.47 -9.10 -4.50
N VAL A 451 -25.98 -10.00 -3.67
CA VAL A 451 -26.76 -10.95 -2.88
C VAL A 451 -26.32 -10.80 -1.44
#